data_5aa37b2f328858525c11e04ca6447fc5
#
_entry.id   5aa37b2f328858525c11e04ca6447fc5
#
_cell.length_a   1.000
_cell.length_b   1.000
_cell.length_c   1.000
_cell.angle_alpha   90.00
_cell.angle_beta   90.00
_cell.angle_gamma   90.00
#
_symmetry.space_group_name_H-M   'P 1'
#
loop_
_entity.id
_entity.type
_entity.pdbx_description
1 polymer ?
#
loop_
_entity_poly.entity_id
_entity_poly.type
_entity_poly.pdbx_seq_one_letter_code
_entity_poly.pdbx_strand_id
1 'polypeptide(L)'
;IARLSHDLRDLMEMATKRPGRVHERQASLDRGDGYKRTFLLRAVAEREKGSAISGYVVTFDDITELLSVQRKAAWADVARRIAHEIKNPLTPIQLAAERLKRRYLKQIDDDQEIFIACTDTIVRQVGDIGRMVDEFSSFARMPAAVLKEQDLRQVVVEALSLQRSASHEAARFESRLPSDPVMFACDSGQIRQALTNLLKNALESVEARQAADHAAGVTPEPGKIRISLELGREEIILLVEDNGKGLPRQERSLLTEPYVTTREKGTGLGLAIVKKILEDHGGGLVLEDLPKGARVRLIFPLGQTQPAAHSNPKRSNPGPSRSGIEVETDSEMSTAKHTLSTETTAETTAATIKEKRHGS
;
A
#
# COMPACT_ATOMS: atom_id res chain seq x y z
N ILE A 1 -10.17 25.50 16.72
CA ILE A 1 -9.72 26.91 16.57
C ILE A 1 -9.09 27.41 17.88
N ALA A 2 -9.75 27.28 19.06
CA ALA A 2 -9.24 27.78 20.35
C ALA A 2 -7.80 27.27 20.67
N ARG A 3 -7.48 26.02 20.34
CA ARG A 3 -6.16 25.43 20.60
C ARG A 3 -5.08 26.03 19.67
N LEU A 4 -5.41 26.26 18.40
CA LEU A 4 -4.49 26.91 17.45
C LEU A 4 -4.17 28.37 17.88
N SER A 5 -5.15 29.10 18.41
CA SER A 5 -4.95 30.47 18.91
C SER A 5 -4.04 30.50 20.15
N HIS A 6 -4.10 29.49 21.00
CA HIS A 6 -3.21 29.35 22.15
C HIS A 6 -1.77 29.05 21.70
N ASP A 7 -1.59 28.07 20.83
CA ASP A 7 -0.27 27.70 20.30
C ASP A 7 0.40 28.88 19.57
N LEU A 8 -0.37 29.67 18.83
CA LEU A 8 0.12 30.86 18.16
C LEU A 8 0.55 31.97 19.15
N ARG A 9 -0.25 32.19 20.19
CA ARG A 9 0.09 33.17 21.23
C ARG A 9 1.40 32.83 21.92
N ASP A 10 1.56 31.59 22.37
CA ASP A 10 2.78 31.12 23.00
C ASP A 10 4.00 31.27 22.08
N LEU A 11 3.82 30.97 20.78
CA LEU A 11 4.87 31.09 19.77
C LEU A 11 5.29 32.56 19.59
N MET A 12 4.33 33.49 19.57
CA MET A 12 4.59 34.93 19.49
C MET A 12 5.31 35.46 20.75
N GLU A 13 4.92 34.99 21.93
CA GLU A 13 5.64 35.35 23.16
C GLU A 13 7.09 34.88 23.16
N MET A 14 7.36 33.68 22.63
CA MET A 14 8.73 33.18 22.49
C MET A 14 9.53 34.03 21.48
N ALA A 15 8.91 34.41 20.35
CA ALA A 15 9.54 35.28 19.37
C ALA A 15 9.84 36.67 19.93
N THR A 16 8.95 37.19 20.79
CA THR A 16 9.15 38.47 21.49
C THR A 16 10.35 38.43 22.45
N LYS A 17 10.48 37.33 23.18
CA LYS A 17 11.60 37.17 24.14
C LYS A 17 12.96 37.01 23.46
N ARG A 18 13.00 36.48 22.23
CA ARG A 18 14.23 36.28 21.44
C ARG A 18 14.04 36.69 19.99
N PRO A 19 14.02 38.01 19.69
CA PRO A 19 13.82 38.53 18.36
C PRO A 19 14.92 38.11 17.40
N GLY A 20 14.59 38.00 16.11
CA GLY A 20 15.52 37.58 15.06
C GLY A 20 15.78 36.09 15.01
N ARG A 21 15.23 35.31 15.93
CA ARG A 21 15.30 33.85 15.93
C ARG A 21 13.98 33.25 15.47
N VAL A 22 14.05 32.22 14.62
CA VAL A 22 12.87 31.45 14.21
C VAL A 22 12.44 30.55 15.36
N HIS A 23 11.18 30.64 15.75
CA HIS A 23 10.54 29.75 16.71
C HIS A 23 9.54 28.88 15.96
N GLU A 24 9.52 27.58 16.25
CA GLU A 24 8.66 26.60 15.57
C GLU A 24 7.78 25.86 16.57
N ARG A 25 6.54 25.56 16.16
CA ARG A 25 5.60 24.73 16.92
C ARG A 25 4.66 23.99 15.98
N GLN A 26 4.35 22.75 16.32
CA GLN A 26 3.31 21.99 15.62
C GLN A 26 1.97 22.21 16.32
N ALA A 27 0.94 22.59 15.56
CA ALA A 27 -0.41 22.74 16.01
C ALA A 27 -1.37 21.87 15.21
N SER A 28 -2.34 21.24 15.88
CA SER A 28 -3.34 20.40 15.23
C SER A 28 -4.69 21.10 15.23
N LEU A 29 -5.34 21.12 14.07
CA LEU A 29 -6.66 21.64 13.87
C LEU A 29 -7.64 20.51 13.56
N ASP A 30 -8.65 20.32 14.40
CA ASP A 30 -9.76 19.43 14.17
C ASP A 30 -10.96 20.30 13.70
N ARG A 31 -11.48 19.97 12.51
CA ARG A 31 -12.62 20.70 11.92
C ARG A 31 -13.98 20.15 12.34
N GLY A 32 -14.02 19.02 13.05
CA GLY A 32 -15.28 18.37 13.42
C GLY A 32 -15.89 17.48 12.31
N ASP A 33 -15.25 17.41 11.16
CA ASP A 33 -15.58 16.53 10.03
C ASP A 33 -14.78 15.21 10.03
N GLY A 34 -14.07 14.95 11.14
CA GLY A 34 -13.18 13.79 11.28
C GLY A 34 -11.78 13.99 10.66
N TYR A 35 -11.54 15.11 9.97
CA TYR A 35 -10.24 15.43 9.39
C TYR A 35 -9.41 16.30 10.32
N LYS A 36 -8.33 15.74 10.82
CA LYS A 36 -7.34 16.43 11.65
C LYS A 36 -6.17 16.90 10.79
N ARG A 37 -5.98 18.21 10.66
CA ARG A 37 -4.82 18.80 10.00
C ARG A 37 -3.75 19.19 11.00
N THR A 38 -2.49 19.03 10.62
CA THR A 38 -1.34 19.42 11.42
C THR A 38 -0.54 20.48 10.67
N PHE A 39 -0.37 21.63 11.33
CA PHE A 39 0.37 22.76 10.80
C PHE A 39 1.70 22.92 11.53
N LEU A 40 2.75 23.23 10.80
CA LEU A 40 3.98 23.75 11.35
C LEU A 40 3.90 25.27 11.36
N LEU A 41 3.83 25.83 12.54
CA LEU A 41 3.81 27.27 12.78
C LEU A 41 5.26 27.74 12.97
N ARG A 42 5.67 28.79 12.25
CA ARG A 42 6.94 29.46 12.50
C ARG A 42 6.67 30.92 12.75
N ALA A 43 7.33 31.50 13.75
CA ALA A 43 7.24 32.91 14.05
C ALA A 43 8.63 33.52 14.29
N VAL A 44 8.82 34.72 13.76
CA VAL A 44 9.99 35.56 13.97
C VAL A 44 9.52 36.96 14.31
N ALA A 45 10.08 37.56 15.36
CA ALA A 45 9.89 38.97 15.64
C ALA A 45 11.03 39.79 15.00
N GLU A 46 10.67 40.82 14.27
CA GLU A 46 11.58 41.73 13.61
C GLU A 46 11.82 42.99 14.48
N ARG A 47 13.06 43.46 14.56
CA ARG A 47 13.43 44.64 15.32
C ARG A 47 13.84 45.79 14.39
N GLU A 48 13.38 46.98 14.69
CA GLU A 48 13.88 48.19 14.08
C GLU A 48 15.16 48.67 14.80
N LYS A 49 15.94 49.50 14.14
CA LYS A 49 17.15 50.13 14.72
C LYS A 49 16.78 50.89 15.97
N GLY A 50 16.92 50.28 17.17
CA GLY A 50 16.59 50.96 18.43
C GLY A 50 15.88 50.15 19.51
N SER A 51 15.77 48.83 19.37
CA SER A 51 15.26 47.94 20.44
C SER A 51 13.76 47.59 20.42
N ALA A 52 12.91 48.36 19.74
CA ALA A 52 11.47 48.05 19.63
C ALA A 52 11.20 46.96 18.59
N ILE A 53 10.21 46.08 18.84
CA ILE A 53 9.73 45.14 17.87
C ILE A 53 8.88 45.90 16.85
N SER A 54 9.28 45.84 15.55
CA SER A 54 8.57 46.45 14.44
C SER A 54 7.42 45.59 13.91
N GLY A 55 7.56 44.24 14.05
CA GLY A 55 6.55 43.35 13.54
C GLY A 55 6.87 41.89 13.79
N TYR A 56 5.96 41.00 13.31
CA TYR A 56 6.11 39.58 13.35
C TYR A 56 5.88 38.99 11.95
N VAL A 57 6.71 38.04 11.56
CA VAL A 57 6.46 37.19 10.40
C VAL A 57 6.01 35.82 10.93
N VAL A 58 4.84 35.39 10.53
CA VAL A 58 4.27 34.09 10.92
C VAL A 58 3.97 33.31 9.65
N THR A 59 4.46 32.06 9.58
CA THR A 59 4.16 31.14 8.49
C THR A 59 3.40 29.92 9.01
N PHE A 60 2.53 29.39 8.15
CA PHE A 60 1.70 28.22 8.41
C PHE A 60 1.93 27.22 7.28
N ASP A 61 2.63 26.14 7.57
CA ASP A 61 2.85 25.07 6.61
C ASP A 61 1.95 23.87 6.98
N ASP A 62 1.07 23.44 6.09
CA ASP A 62 0.30 22.19 6.29
C ASP A 62 1.23 21.01 6.07
N ILE A 63 1.60 20.36 7.18
CA ILE A 63 2.50 19.19 7.19
C ILE A 63 1.74 17.87 7.39
N THR A 64 0.41 17.87 7.26
CA THR A 64 -0.44 16.69 7.51
C THR A 64 -0.01 15.52 6.65
N GLU A 65 0.14 15.76 5.36
CA GLU A 65 0.52 14.74 4.38
C GLU A 65 1.95 14.25 4.62
N LEU A 66 2.89 15.17 4.85
CA LEU A 66 4.28 14.84 5.16
C LEU A 66 4.41 13.91 6.38
N LEU A 67 3.70 14.25 7.47
CA LEU A 67 3.68 13.43 8.68
C LEU A 67 3.01 12.06 8.45
N SER A 68 1.97 12.02 7.62
CA SER A 68 1.29 10.78 7.28
C SER A 68 2.22 9.84 6.50
N VAL A 69 2.97 10.37 5.53
CA VAL A 69 3.97 9.60 4.75
C VAL A 69 5.10 9.11 5.64
N GLN A 70 5.64 9.96 6.51
CA GLN A 70 6.69 9.56 7.47
C GLN A 70 6.22 8.45 8.42
N ARG A 71 4.99 8.58 8.97
CA ARG A 71 4.40 7.55 9.83
C ARG A 71 4.19 6.24 9.10
N LYS A 72 3.67 6.29 7.85
CA LYS A 72 3.49 5.10 7.01
C LYS A 72 4.82 4.40 6.73
N ALA A 73 5.87 5.15 6.39
CA ALA A 73 7.20 4.60 6.14
C ALA A 73 7.79 3.95 7.40
N ALA A 74 7.76 4.64 8.55
CA ALA A 74 8.23 4.10 9.81
C ALA A 74 7.46 2.84 10.22
N TRP A 75 6.13 2.83 10.03
CA TRP A 75 5.28 1.67 10.31
C TRP A 75 5.60 0.48 9.40
N ALA A 76 5.87 0.71 8.11
CA ALA A 76 6.23 -0.35 7.17
C ALA A 76 7.53 -1.08 7.58
N ASP A 77 8.54 -0.34 8.06
CA ASP A 77 9.79 -0.93 8.55
C ASP A 77 9.58 -1.74 9.83
N VAL A 78 8.80 -1.23 10.77
CA VAL A 78 8.44 -1.94 12.01
C VAL A 78 7.67 -3.22 11.69
N ALA A 79 6.67 -3.15 10.81
CA ALA A 79 5.86 -4.31 10.41
C ALA A 79 6.72 -5.39 9.73
N ARG A 80 7.67 -5.00 8.88
CA ARG A 80 8.62 -5.93 8.27
C ARG A 80 9.46 -6.65 9.31
N ARG A 81 9.99 -5.92 10.27
CA ARG A 81 10.83 -6.47 11.35
C ARG A 81 10.03 -7.44 12.21
N ILE A 82 8.81 -7.05 12.62
CA ILE A 82 7.91 -7.91 13.38
C ILE A 82 7.58 -9.19 12.59
N ALA A 83 7.27 -9.06 11.29
CA ALA A 83 6.98 -10.22 10.44
C ALA A 83 8.15 -11.21 10.40
N HIS A 84 9.38 -10.72 10.24
CA HIS A 84 10.57 -11.58 10.27
C HIS A 84 10.79 -12.21 11.66
N GLU A 85 10.62 -11.44 12.73
CA GLU A 85 10.79 -11.92 14.10
C GLU A 85 9.72 -12.96 14.48
N ILE A 86 8.48 -12.87 13.94
CA ILE A 86 7.44 -13.89 14.12
C ILE A 86 7.72 -15.15 13.27
N LYS A 87 8.15 -15.00 12.01
CA LYS A 87 8.46 -16.13 11.14
C LYS A 87 9.61 -16.99 11.65
N ASN A 88 10.59 -16.36 12.28
CA ASN A 88 11.77 -17.05 12.78
C ASN A 88 11.44 -18.23 13.72
N PRO A 89 10.55 -18.12 14.72
CA PRO A 89 10.15 -19.26 15.57
C PRO A 89 9.14 -20.20 14.87
N LEU A 90 8.33 -19.72 13.91
CA LEU A 90 7.31 -20.54 13.27
C LEU A 90 7.90 -21.66 12.41
N THR A 91 8.94 -21.34 11.62
CA THR A 91 9.60 -22.33 10.74
C THR A 91 10.19 -23.50 11.52
N PRO A 92 10.96 -23.33 12.62
CA PRO A 92 11.42 -24.45 13.44
C PRO A 92 10.30 -25.27 14.06
N ILE A 93 9.19 -24.63 14.51
CA ILE A 93 8.02 -25.32 15.08
C ILE A 93 7.38 -26.24 14.04
N GLN A 94 7.15 -25.73 12.83
CA GLN A 94 6.60 -26.50 11.71
C GLN A 94 7.49 -27.71 11.39
N LEU A 95 8.78 -27.46 11.20
CA LEU A 95 9.74 -28.53 10.90
C LEU A 95 9.84 -29.57 12.01
N ALA A 96 9.75 -29.16 13.28
CA ALA A 96 9.75 -30.07 14.41
C ALA A 96 8.50 -30.96 14.42
N ALA A 97 7.30 -30.40 14.18
CA ALA A 97 6.07 -31.17 14.10
C ALA A 97 6.08 -32.16 12.91
N GLU A 98 6.53 -31.73 11.73
CA GLU A 98 6.68 -32.59 10.56
C GLU A 98 7.70 -33.70 10.79
N ARG A 99 8.83 -33.39 11.47
CA ARG A 99 9.87 -34.37 11.82
C ARG A 99 9.35 -35.39 12.84
N LEU A 100 8.60 -34.96 13.85
CA LEU A 100 7.96 -35.84 14.82
C LEU A 100 7.01 -36.79 14.09
N LYS A 101 6.13 -36.29 13.22
CA LYS A 101 5.20 -37.08 12.43
C LYS A 101 5.95 -38.13 11.58
N ARG A 102 6.96 -37.71 10.82
CA ARG A 102 7.75 -38.59 9.95
C ARG A 102 8.50 -39.67 10.70
N ARG A 103 9.07 -39.34 11.87
CA ARG A 103 9.95 -40.25 12.58
C ARG A 103 9.20 -41.23 13.49
N TYR A 104 8.16 -40.78 14.17
CA TYR A 104 7.55 -41.55 15.24
C TYR A 104 6.20 -42.17 14.87
N LEU A 105 5.56 -41.74 13.78
CA LEU A 105 4.24 -42.26 13.36
C LEU A 105 4.22 -43.78 13.25
N LYS A 106 5.31 -44.39 12.77
CA LYS A 106 5.42 -45.86 12.63
C LYS A 106 5.80 -46.59 13.92
N GLN A 107 6.10 -45.85 14.98
CA GLN A 107 6.56 -46.41 16.27
C GLN A 107 5.46 -46.27 17.35
N ILE A 108 4.32 -45.62 17.00
CA ILE A 108 3.17 -45.45 17.88
C ILE A 108 2.20 -46.55 17.57
N ASP A 109 2.01 -47.45 18.52
CA ASP A 109 1.09 -48.58 18.39
C ASP A 109 -0.32 -48.19 18.86
N ASP A 110 -0.43 -47.37 19.92
CA ASP A 110 -1.67 -46.88 20.46
C ASP A 110 -1.85 -45.39 20.16
N ASP A 111 -3.11 -44.93 19.95
CA ASP A 111 -3.45 -43.50 19.76
C ASP A 111 -2.80 -42.81 18.53
N GLN A 112 -2.45 -43.59 17.49
CA GLN A 112 -1.82 -43.08 16.27
C GLN A 112 -2.64 -41.95 15.61
N GLU A 113 -3.97 -42.10 15.61
CA GLU A 113 -4.88 -41.09 15.04
C GLU A 113 -4.83 -39.79 15.81
N ILE A 114 -4.72 -39.85 17.14
CA ILE A 114 -4.59 -38.65 18.00
C ILE A 114 -3.24 -37.95 17.70
N PHE A 115 -2.18 -38.70 17.59
CA PHE A 115 -0.86 -38.15 17.26
C PHE A 115 -0.84 -37.44 15.89
N ILE A 116 -1.47 -38.06 14.86
CA ILE A 116 -1.64 -37.45 13.53
C ILE A 116 -2.46 -36.17 13.65
N ALA A 117 -3.62 -36.21 14.31
CA ALA A 117 -4.50 -35.07 14.46
C ALA A 117 -3.80 -33.88 15.17
N CYS A 118 -3.03 -34.16 16.23
CA CYS A 118 -2.26 -33.16 16.95
C CYS A 118 -1.16 -32.52 16.09
N THR A 119 -0.35 -33.35 15.44
CA THR A 119 0.77 -32.86 14.59
C THR A 119 0.25 -32.09 13.38
N ASP A 120 -0.82 -32.55 12.72
CA ASP A 120 -1.45 -31.85 11.60
C ASP A 120 -2.10 -30.54 12.05
N THR A 121 -2.65 -30.50 13.25
CA THR A 121 -3.17 -29.26 13.82
C THR A 121 -2.06 -28.25 14.06
N ILE A 122 -0.90 -28.68 14.60
CA ILE A 122 0.27 -27.79 14.79
C ILE A 122 0.74 -27.23 13.44
N VAL A 123 0.99 -28.11 12.46
CA VAL A 123 1.46 -27.71 11.12
C VAL A 123 0.48 -26.73 10.47
N ARG A 124 -0.82 -27.01 10.53
CA ARG A 124 -1.87 -26.15 10.00
C ARG A 124 -1.89 -24.78 10.70
N GLN A 125 -1.88 -24.73 12.04
CA GLN A 125 -1.93 -23.49 12.79
C GLN A 125 -0.69 -22.62 12.56
N VAL A 126 0.49 -23.23 12.52
CA VAL A 126 1.74 -22.54 12.19
C VAL A 126 1.70 -21.96 10.78
N GLY A 127 1.18 -22.72 9.81
CA GLY A 127 0.96 -22.25 8.44
C GLY A 127 -0.04 -21.09 8.36
N ASP A 128 -1.12 -21.15 9.12
CA ASP A 128 -2.13 -20.08 9.20
C ASP A 128 -1.53 -18.78 9.77
N ILE A 129 -0.77 -18.86 10.87
CA ILE A 129 -0.06 -17.71 11.44
C ILE A 129 0.96 -17.16 10.44
N GLY A 130 1.72 -18.03 9.76
CA GLY A 130 2.67 -17.60 8.73
C GLY A 130 2.00 -16.79 7.61
N ARG A 131 0.84 -17.24 7.11
CA ARG A 131 0.06 -16.49 6.11
C ARG A 131 -0.44 -15.16 6.64
N MET A 132 -0.96 -15.09 7.88
CA MET A 132 -1.37 -13.82 8.50
C MET A 132 -0.24 -12.82 8.59
N VAL A 133 0.95 -13.28 8.97
CA VAL A 133 2.15 -12.44 9.08
C VAL A 133 2.61 -11.93 7.69
N ASP A 134 2.48 -12.76 6.65
CA ASP A 134 2.79 -12.35 5.28
C ASP A 134 1.82 -11.29 4.75
N GLU A 135 0.53 -11.51 4.96
CA GLU A 135 -0.51 -10.54 4.57
C GLU A 135 -0.34 -9.21 5.32
N PHE A 136 -0.05 -9.26 6.64
CA PHE A 136 0.26 -8.08 7.45
C PHE A 136 1.46 -7.30 6.91
N SER A 137 2.57 -8.00 6.68
CA SER A 137 3.79 -7.39 6.15
C SER A 137 3.59 -6.78 4.76
N SER A 138 2.78 -7.44 3.91
CA SER A 138 2.44 -6.96 2.58
C SER A 138 1.57 -5.70 2.64
N PHE A 139 0.56 -5.69 3.51
CA PHE A 139 -0.31 -4.53 3.74
C PHE A 139 0.47 -3.32 4.25
N ALA A 140 1.33 -3.52 5.25
CA ALA A 140 2.13 -2.44 5.83
C ALA A 140 3.15 -1.83 4.85
N ARG A 141 3.62 -2.62 3.87
CA ARG A 141 4.63 -2.22 2.86
C ARG A 141 4.04 -1.80 1.53
N MET A 142 2.72 -1.72 1.41
CA MET A 142 2.12 -1.41 0.12
C MET A 142 2.74 -0.13 -0.48
N PRO A 143 3.51 -0.22 -1.58
CA PRO A 143 4.13 0.94 -2.21
C PRO A 143 3.06 1.84 -2.80
N ALA A 144 3.39 3.12 -2.99
CA ALA A 144 2.53 3.99 -3.77
C ALA A 144 2.29 3.41 -5.18
N ALA A 145 1.07 3.57 -5.68
CA ALA A 145 0.70 3.06 -7.00
C ALA A 145 1.55 3.71 -8.10
N VAL A 146 2.09 2.89 -8.99
CA VAL A 146 2.79 3.35 -10.20
C VAL A 146 1.81 3.32 -11.35
N LEU A 147 1.13 4.45 -11.56
CA LEU A 147 0.07 4.56 -12.57
C LEU A 147 0.67 4.53 -13.99
N LYS A 148 0.20 3.59 -14.80
CA LYS A 148 0.54 3.46 -16.22
C LYS A 148 -0.75 3.14 -17.00
N GLU A 149 -0.85 3.62 -18.21
CA GLU A 149 -1.94 3.24 -19.13
C GLU A 149 -1.95 1.73 -19.33
N GLN A 150 -3.04 1.07 -18.92
CA GLN A 150 -3.23 -0.38 -18.98
C GLN A 150 -4.62 -0.72 -19.47
N ASP A 151 -4.77 -1.82 -20.21
CA ASP A 151 -6.09 -2.37 -20.52
C ASP A 151 -6.61 -3.18 -19.32
N LEU A 152 -7.59 -2.64 -18.60
CA LEU A 152 -8.19 -3.29 -17.45
C LEU A 152 -8.81 -4.66 -17.77
N ARG A 153 -9.24 -4.91 -19.00
CA ARG A 153 -9.75 -6.23 -19.41
C ARG A 153 -8.68 -7.30 -19.28
N GLN A 154 -7.44 -6.98 -19.70
CA GLN A 154 -6.32 -7.93 -19.58
C GLN A 154 -6.01 -8.23 -18.11
N VAL A 155 -6.00 -7.21 -17.27
CA VAL A 155 -5.78 -7.38 -15.83
C VAL A 155 -6.85 -8.28 -15.21
N VAL A 156 -8.11 -8.12 -15.59
CA VAL A 156 -9.22 -8.99 -15.14
C VAL A 156 -9.05 -10.42 -15.63
N VAL A 157 -8.71 -10.62 -16.91
CA VAL A 157 -8.50 -11.95 -17.49
C VAL A 157 -7.35 -12.69 -16.80
N GLU A 158 -6.24 -12.00 -16.54
CA GLU A 158 -5.09 -12.58 -15.82
C GLU A 158 -5.46 -13.00 -14.39
N ALA A 159 -6.18 -12.14 -13.64
CA ALA A 159 -6.63 -12.44 -12.29
C ALA A 159 -7.58 -13.65 -12.26
N LEU A 160 -8.52 -13.74 -13.21
CA LEU A 160 -9.44 -14.86 -13.35
C LEU A 160 -8.72 -16.16 -13.69
N SER A 161 -7.76 -16.11 -14.63
CA SER A 161 -7.01 -17.30 -15.05
C SER A 161 -6.25 -17.90 -13.90
N LEU A 162 -5.60 -17.06 -13.09
CA LEU A 162 -4.86 -17.49 -11.91
C LEU A 162 -5.81 -18.18 -10.89
N GLN A 163 -6.98 -17.57 -10.63
CA GLN A 163 -7.92 -18.10 -9.65
C GLN A 163 -8.62 -19.39 -10.12
N ARG A 164 -8.94 -19.48 -11.42
CA ARG A 164 -9.49 -20.72 -12.01
C ARG A 164 -8.54 -21.91 -11.86
N SER A 165 -7.24 -21.67 -12.02
CA SER A 165 -6.22 -22.73 -11.87
C SER A 165 -6.05 -23.17 -10.42
N ALA A 166 -6.32 -22.29 -9.45
CA ALA A 166 -6.18 -22.56 -8.02
C ALA A 166 -7.44 -23.16 -7.37
N SER A 167 -8.64 -22.91 -7.94
CA SER A 167 -9.90 -23.38 -7.40
C SER A 167 -10.31 -24.71 -8.04
N HIS A 168 -10.23 -25.79 -7.28
CA HIS A 168 -10.71 -27.10 -7.69
C HIS A 168 -12.24 -27.11 -7.74
N GLU A 169 -12.86 -26.84 -8.90
CA GLU A 169 -14.30 -27.05 -9.23
C GLU A 169 -15.37 -26.50 -8.24
N ALA A 170 -14.96 -25.79 -7.18
CA ALA A 170 -15.89 -25.32 -6.15
C ALA A 170 -16.88 -24.27 -6.66
N ALA A 171 -16.50 -23.49 -7.68
CA ALA A 171 -17.34 -22.46 -8.28
C ALA A 171 -17.06 -22.26 -9.78
N ARG A 172 -18.13 -21.94 -10.53
CA ARG A 172 -18.02 -21.51 -11.92
C ARG A 172 -17.71 -20.02 -11.99
N PHE A 173 -16.63 -19.69 -12.69
CA PHE A 173 -16.23 -18.30 -12.93
C PHE A 173 -16.77 -17.81 -14.28
N GLU A 174 -17.54 -16.73 -14.27
CA GLU A 174 -18.07 -16.05 -15.44
C GLU A 174 -17.45 -14.66 -15.57
N SER A 175 -17.20 -14.21 -16.79
CA SER A 175 -16.72 -12.83 -17.06
C SER A 175 -17.63 -12.15 -18.09
N ARG A 176 -17.96 -10.88 -17.82
CA ARG A 176 -18.63 -9.98 -18.75
C ARG A 176 -17.76 -8.76 -18.96
N LEU A 177 -17.04 -8.73 -20.07
CA LEU A 177 -16.07 -7.67 -20.39
C LEU A 177 -16.51 -6.99 -21.69
N PRO A 178 -16.27 -5.68 -21.85
CA PRO A 178 -16.47 -4.97 -23.11
C PRO A 178 -15.64 -5.60 -24.24
N SER A 179 -16.09 -5.44 -25.50
CA SER A 179 -15.33 -5.89 -26.66
C SER A 179 -14.08 -5.04 -26.91
N ASP A 180 -14.19 -3.74 -26.66
CA ASP A 180 -13.13 -2.78 -26.89
C ASP A 180 -12.19 -2.67 -25.65
N PRO A 181 -10.91 -2.33 -25.84
CA PRO A 181 -9.97 -2.08 -24.74
C PRO A 181 -10.49 -0.99 -23.80
N VAL A 182 -10.37 -1.24 -22.49
CA VAL A 182 -10.68 -0.26 -21.45
C VAL A 182 -9.37 0.25 -20.88
N MET A 183 -8.85 1.31 -21.52
CA MET A 183 -7.58 1.92 -21.09
C MET A 183 -7.79 2.77 -19.86
N PHE A 184 -6.97 2.55 -18.85
CA PHE A 184 -7.00 3.27 -17.59
C PHE A 184 -5.61 3.38 -16.98
N ALA A 185 -5.27 4.55 -16.43
CA ALA A 185 -4.01 4.79 -15.75
C ALA A 185 -4.04 4.13 -14.36
N CYS A 186 -3.44 2.95 -14.23
CA CYS A 186 -3.43 2.19 -12.99
C CYS A 186 -2.12 1.42 -12.78
N ASP A 187 -1.93 0.94 -11.57
CA ASP A 187 -0.94 -0.09 -11.23
C ASP A 187 -1.60 -1.47 -11.39
N SER A 188 -1.29 -2.14 -12.51
CA SER A 188 -1.87 -3.44 -12.84
C SER A 188 -1.59 -4.51 -11.80
N GLY A 189 -0.45 -4.43 -11.08
CA GLY A 189 -0.10 -5.33 -9.99
C GLY A 189 -1.03 -5.16 -8.80
N GLN A 190 -1.28 -3.92 -8.40
CA GLN A 190 -2.19 -3.61 -7.30
C GLN A 190 -3.65 -3.95 -7.65
N ILE A 191 -4.12 -3.62 -8.87
CA ILE A 191 -5.48 -4.00 -9.30
C ILE A 191 -5.64 -5.51 -9.32
N ARG A 192 -4.64 -6.27 -9.80
CA ARG A 192 -4.66 -7.74 -9.76
C ARG A 192 -4.72 -8.27 -8.32
N GLN A 193 -3.99 -7.66 -7.40
CA GLN A 193 -4.03 -8.00 -5.97
C GLN A 193 -5.43 -7.76 -5.38
N ALA A 194 -6.06 -6.63 -5.70
CA ALA A 194 -7.43 -6.33 -5.27
C ALA A 194 -8.41 -7.39 -5.77
N LEU A 195 -8.34 -7.73 -7.08
CA LEU A 195 -9.17 -8.77 -7.67
C LEU A 195 -8.93 -10.14 -7.03
N THR A 196 -7.69 -10.53 -6.81
CA THR A 196 -7.36 -11.80 -6.15
C THR A 196 -7.97 -11.88 -4.76
N ASN A 197 -7.90 -10.81 -3.97
CA ASN A 197 -8.53 -10.76 -2.65
C ASN A 197 -10.05 -10.89 -2.72
N LEU A 198 -10.70 -10.23 -3.67
CA LEU A 198 -12.15 -10.30 -3.84
C LEU A 198 -12.59 -11.67 -4.34
N LEU A 199 -11.89 -12.25 -5.31
CA LEU A 199 -12.20 -13.60 -5.84
C LEU A 199 -12.01 -14.67 -4.78
N LYS A 200 -10.96 -14.59 -3.97
CA LYS A 200 -10.75 -15.46 -2.82
C LYS A 200 -11.89 -15.34 -1.81
N ASN A 201 -12.29 -14.10 -1.48
CA ASN A 201 -13.41 -13.84 -0.59
C ASN A 201 -14.73 -14.41 -1.12
N ALA A 202 -14.99 -14.26 -2.43
CA ALA A 202 -16.19 -14.81 -3.09
C ALA A 202 -16.19 -16.35 -3.06
N LEU A 203 -15.05 -16.98 -3.35
CA LEU A 203 -14.91 -18.44 -3.32
C LEU A 203 -15.17 -19.00 -1.91
N GLU A 204 -14.53 -18.44 -0.90
CA GLU A 204 -14.74 -18.85 0.50
C GLU A 204 -16.19 -18.63 0.95
N SER A 205 -16.87 -17.57 0.47
CA SER A 205 -18.30 -17.32 0.74
C SER A 205 -19.19 -18.41 0.12
N VAL A 206 -18.88 -18.82 -1.11
CA VAL A 206 -19.57 -19.91 -1.82
C VAL A 206 -19.36 -21.25 -1.13
N GLU A 207 -18.12 -21.62 -0.81
CA GLU A 207 -17.78 -22.86 -0.10
C GLU A 207 -18.48 -22.95 1.26
N ALA A 208 -18.50 -21.84 1.98
CA ALA A 208 -19.17 -21.77 3.28
C ALA A 208 -20.72 -21.91 3.18
N ARG A 209 -21.34 -21.43 2.08
CA ARG A 209 -22.76 -21.70 1.80
C ARG A 209 -22.99 -23.18 1.49
N GLN A 210 -22.19 -23.73 0.57
CA GLN A 210 -22.31 -25.14 0.18
C GLN A 210 -22.13 -26.09 1.36
N ALA A 211 -21.18 -25.80 2.25
CA ALA A 211 -20.97 -26.57 3.47
C ALA A 211 -22.19 -26.50 4.41
N ALA A 212 -22.82 -25.33 4.54
CA ALA A 212 -24.03 -25.14 5.33
C ALA A 212 -25.23 -25.88 4.72
N ASP A 213 -25.39 -25.84 3.40
CA ASP A 213 -26.46 -26.58 2.68
C ASP A 213 -26.29 -28.08 2.87
N HIS A 214 -25.08 -28.62 2.73
CA HIS A 214 -24.77 -30.02 3.00
C HIS A 214 -25.09 -30.43 4.44
N ALA A 215 -24.70 -29.63 5.43
CA ALA A 215 -24.98 -29.87 6.83
C ALA A 215 -26.49 -29.85 7.15
N ALA A 216 -27.28 -29.09 6.36
CA ALA A 216 -28.74 -29.06 6.45
C ALA A 216 -29.43 -30.18 5.65
N GLY A 217 -28.67 -31.06 4.98
CA GLY A 217 -29.24 -32.15 4.14
C GLY A 217 -29.80 -31.63 2.80
N VAL A 218 -29.46 -30.42 2.38
CA VAL A 218 -29.92 -29.81 1.13
C VAL A 218 -28.83 -29.98 0.07
N THR A 219 -29.22 -30.38 -1.15
CA THR A 219 -28.28 -30.41 -2.26
C THR A 219 -27.83 -28.96 -2.59
N PRO A 220 -26.55 -28.63 -2.48
CA PRO A 220 -26.09 -27.25 -2.71
C PRO A 220 -26.26 -26.82 -4.17
N GLU A 221 -26.70 -25.59 -4.37
CA GLU A 221 -26.67 -24.96 -5.70
C GLU A 221 -25.20 -24.78 -6.13
N PRO A 222 -24.87 -25.00 -7.42
CA PRO A 222 -23.51 -24.78 -7.91
C PRO A 222 -22.99 -23.38 -7.57
N GLY A 223 -21.73 -23.32 -7.15
CA GLY A 223 -21.05 -22.05 -6.88
C GLY A 223 -20.92 -21.23 -8.14
N LYS A 224 -21.16 -19.92 -8.04
CA LYS A 224 -21.09 -18.98 -9.15
C LYS A 224 -20.44 -17.70 -8.72
N ILE A 225 -19.37 -17.31 -9.43
CA ILE A 225 -18.66 -16.06 -9.24
C ILE A 225 -18.60 -15.35 -10.58
N ARG A 226 -19.08 -14.11 -10.64
CA ARG A 226 -19.09 -13.31 -11.85
C ARG A 226 -18.27 -12.07 -11.68
N ILE A 227 -17.44 -11.74 -12.69
CA ILE A 227 -16.79 -10.44 -12.83
C ILE A 227 -17.38 -9.72 -14.04
N SER A 228 -17.71 -8.45 -13.86
CA SER A 228 -18.15 -7.57 -14.93
C SER A 228 -17.35 -6.29 -14.93
N LEU A 229 -16.97 -5.80 -16.11
CA LEU A 229 -16.33 -4.51 -16.29
C LEU A 229 -17.26 -3.64 -17.14
N GLU A 230 -17.66 -2.50 -16.59
CA GLU A 230 -18.57 -1.55 -17.19
C GLU A 230 -17.88 -0.21 -17.38
N LEU A 231 -17.96 0.35 -18.59
CA LEU A 231 -17.44 1.67 -18.90
C LEU A 231 -18.59 2.67 -18.93
N GLY A 232 -18.65 3.53 -17.93
CA GLY A 232 -19.58 4.66 -17.86
C GLY A 232 -19.02 5.91 -18.53
N ARG A 233 -19.74 7.03 -18.43
CA ARG A 233 -19.29 8.33 -18.97
C ARG A 233 -18.21 8.99 -18.12
N GLU A 234 -18.28 8.83 -16.81
CA GLU A 234 -17.42 9.49 -15.82
C GLU A 234 -16.65 8.51 -14.94
N GLU A 235 -16.98 7.22 -15.02
CA GLU A 235 -16.41 6.19 -14.17
C GLU A 235 -16.29 4.84 -14.88
N ILE A 236 -15.33 4.04 -14.46
CA ILE A 236 -15.20 2.62 -14.76
C ILE A 236 -15.66 1.86 -13.54
N ILE A 237 -16.56 0.90 -13.72
CA ILE A 237 -17.06 0.06 -12.64
C ILE A 237 -16.62 -1.38 -12.87
N LEU A 238 -15.91 -1.94 -11.92
CA LEU A 238 -15.56 -3.34 -11.89
C LEU A 238 -16.38 -4.02 -10.78
N LEU A 239 -17.15 -5.03 -11.15
CA LEU A 239 -18.08 -5.74 -10.28
C LEU A 239 -17.58 -7.15 -10.03
N VAL A 240 -17.61 -7.59 -8.78
CA VAL A 240 -17.44 -9.00 -8.39
C VAL A 240 -18.69 -9.44 -7.64
N GLU A 241 -19.37 -10.44 -8.17
CA GLU A 241 -20.59 -10.99 -7.62
C GLU A 241 -20.41 -12.48 -7.27
N ASP A 242 -20.94 -12.90 -6.16
CA ASP A 242 -20.98 -14.30 -5.76
C ASP A 242 -22.40 -14.72 -5.33
N ASN A 243 -22.68 -16.02 -5.36
CA ASN A 243 -23.90 -16.60 -4.80
C ASN A 243 -23.63 -17.34 -3.48
N GLY A 244 -22.70 -16.83 -2.68
CA GLY A 244 -22.31 -17.41 -1.39
C GLY A 244 -23.26 -17.06 -0.24
N LYS A 245 -22.72 -17.01 0.98
CA LYS A 245 -23.46 -16.64 2.21
C LYS A 245 -23.95 -15.19 2.24
N GLY A 246 -23.38 -14.31 1.40
CA GLY A 246 -23.60 -12.88 1.46
C GLY A 246 -22.74 -12.17 2.50
N LEU A 247 -22.99 -10.87 2.66
CA LEU A 247 -22.27 -10.03 3.60
C LEU A 247 -22.81 -10.19 5.03
N PRO A 248 -21.95 -10.04 6.05
CA PRO A 248 -22.40 -9.98 7.44
C PRO A 248 -23.38 -8.83 7.64
N ARG A 249 -24.43 -9.05 8.46
CA ARG A 249 -25.45 -8.02 8.75
C ARG A 249 -24.94 -6.89 9.64
N GLN A 250 -23.80 -7.08 10.30
CA GLN A 250 -23.17 -6.09 11.17
C GLN A 250 -22.51 -4.98 10.35
N GLU A 251 -22.37 -3.81 10.95
CA GLU A 251 -21.79 -2.57 10.42
C GLU A 251 -20.82 -2.74 9.25
N ARG A 252 -21.30 -2.52 8.03
CA ARG A 252 -20.54 -2.73 6.78
C ARG A 252 -19.33 -1.82 6.67
N SER A 253 -19.38 -0.65 7.30
CA SER A 253 -18.25 0.25 7.43
C SER A 253 -17.04 -0.41 8.07
N LEU A 254 -17.27 -1.30 9.03
CA LEU A 254 -16.21 -2.03 9.71
C LEU A 254 -15.59 -3.14 8.87
N LEU A 255 -16.29 -3.69 7.86
CA LEU A 255 -15.76 -4.77 7.02
C LEU A 255 -14.54 -4.36 6.20
N THR A 256 -14.34 -3.07 5.99
CA THR A 256 -13.17 -2.52 5.30
C THR A 256 -12.08 -2.05 6.23
N GLU A 257 -12.30 -2.11 7.56
CA GLU A 257 -11.27 -1.80 8.53
C GLU A 257 -10.30 -2.99 8.72
N PRO A 258 -9.00 -2.74 8.89
CA PRO A 258 -8.02 -3.80 9.11
C PRO A 258 -8.36 -4.67 10.32
N TYR A 259 -8.12 -5.97 10.22
CA TYR A 259 -8.33 -6.98 11.27
C TYR A 259 -9.80 -7.26 11.65
N VAL A 260 -10.75 -6.68 10.96
CA VAL A 260 -12.17 -7.00 11.14
C VAL A 260 -12.53 -8.19 10.26
N THR A 261 -12.93 -9.29 10.87
CA THR A 261 -13.35 -10.50 10.18
C THR A 261 -14.41 -11.24 10.97
N THR A 262 -15.39 -11.81 10.27
CA THR A 262 -16.40 -12.73 10.83
C THR A 262 -16.05 -14.20 10.53
N ARG A 263 -14.89 -14.45 9.92
CA ARG A 263 -14.42 -15.76 9.48
C ARG A 263 -13.40 -16.31 10.47
N GLU A 264 -13.51 -17.59 10.85
CA GLU A 264 -12.59 -18.24 11.77
C GLU A 264 -11.12 -18.25 11.27
N LYS A 265 -10.93 -18.31 9.96
CA LYS A 265 -9.60 -18.36 9.31
C LYS A 265 -9.23 -17.08 8.54
N GLY A 266 -10.03 -16.03 8.66
CA GLY A 266 -9.80 -14.77 7.96
C GLY A 266 -8.84 -13.87 8.71
N THR A 267 -7.90 -13.23 8.01
CA THR A 267 -6.98 -12.24 8.58
C THR A 267 -7.63 -10.87 8.80
N GLY A 268 -8.79 -10.63 8.14
CA GLY A 268 -9.45 -9.32 8.13
C GLY A 268 -8.71 -8.23 7.35
N LEU A 269 -7.68 -8.59 6.56
CA LEU A 269 -6.90 -7.64 5.78
C LEU A 269 -7.35 -7.52 4.32
N GLY A 270 -8.02 -8.54 3.79
CA GLY A 270 -8.35 -8.60 2.36
C GLY A 270 -9.13 -7.40 1.84
N LEU A 271 -10.24 -7.01 2.50
CA LEU A 271 -11.04 -5.84 2.10
C LEU A 271 -10.34 -4.51 2.41
N ALA A 272 -9.56 -4.43 3.49
CA ALA A 272 -8.74 -3.26 3.80
C ALA A 272 -7.67 -3.02 2.72
N ILE A 273 -7.04 -4.07 2.20
CA ILE A 273 -6.13 -4.02 1.05
C ILE A 273 -6.85 -3.49 -0.19
N VAL A 274 -8.05 -4.01 -0.49
CA VAL A 274 -8.85 -3.55 -1.64
C VAL A 274 -9.19 -2.07 -1.52
N LYS A 275 -9.69 -1.65 -0.35
CA LYS A 275 -10.01 -0.23 -0.06
C LYS A 275 -8.79 0.67 -0.28
N LYS A 276 -7.63 0.29 0.28
CA LYS A 276 -6.39 1.04 0.13
C LYS A 276 -5.94 1.16 -1.33
N ILE A 277 -6.00 0.07 -2.08
CA ILE A 277 -5.67 0.09 -3.52
C ILE A 277 -6.58 1.05 -4.28
N LEU A 278 -7.89 1.04 -4.00
CA LEU A 278 -8.82 1.96 -4.64
C LEU A 278 -8.56 3.41 -4.28
N GLU A 279 -8.31 3.71 -3.00
CA GLU A 279 -7.93 5.05 -2.55
C GLU A 279 -6.67 5.56 -3.27
N ASP A 280 -5.65 4.70 -3.44
CA ASP A 280 -4.41 5.05 -4.14
C ASP A 280 -4.63 5.28 -5.66
N HIS A 281 -5.75 4.79 -6.22
CA HIS A 281 -6.20 5.02 -7.60
C HIS A 281 -7.29 6.09 -7.70
N GLY A 282 -7.59 6.81 -6.62
CA GLY A 282 -8.67 7.83 -6.58
C GLY A 282 -10.07 7.27 -6.68
N GLY A 283 -10.23 5.96 -6.46
CA GLY A 283 -11.48 5.22 -6.60
C GLY A 283 -12.20 4.98 -5.27
N GLY A 284 -13.32 4.23 -5.36
CA GLY A 284 -14.17 3.89 -4.22
C GLY A 284 -14.61 2.44 -4.20
N LEU A 285 -14.97 1.95 -3.02
CA LEU A 285 -15.46 0.59 -2.77
C LEU A 285 -16.88 0.63 -2.24
N VAL A 286 -17.79 -0.14 -2.85
CA VAL A 286 -19.18 -0.30 -2.39
C VAL A 286 -19.49 -1.78 -2.22
N LEU A 287 -20.07 -2.14 -1.05
CA LEU A 287 -20.48 -3.49 -0.70
C LEU A 287 -22.01 -3.55 -0.71
N GLU A 288 -22.59 -4.45 -1.52
CA GLU A 288 -24.03 -4.60 -1.72
C GLU A 288 -24.48 -6.05 -1.43
N ASP A 289 -25.67 -6.20 -0.84
CA ASP A 289 -26.32 -7.52 -0.73
C ASP A 289 -27.01 -7.87 -2.04
N LEU A 290 -26.90 -9.12 -2.40
CA LEU A 290 -27.77 -9.74 -3.40
C LEU A 290 -28.81 -10.63 -2.68
N PRO A 291 -29.90 -10.97 -3.35
CA PRO A 291 -30.87 -11.95 -2.81
C PRO A 291 -30.22 -13.28 -2.42
N LYS A 292 -29.15 -13.65 -3.12
CA LYS A 292 -28.23 -14.73 -2.79
C LYS A 292 -26.81 -14.24 -3.01
N GLY A 293 -25.99 -14.21 -1.95
CA GLY A 293 -24.59 -13.79 -2.01
C GLY A 293 -24.36 -12.30 -1.89
N ALA A 294 -23.26 -11.83 -2.44
CA ALA A 294 -22.80 -10.45 -2.34
C ALA A 294 -22.35 -9.89 -3.67
N ARG A 295 -22.35 -8.55 -3.76
CA ARG A 295 -21.75 -7.77 -4.85
C ARG A 295 -20.78 -6.78 -4.27
N VAL A 296 -19.60 -6.74 -4.85
CA VAL A 296 -18.56 -5.75 -4.55
C VAL A 296 -18.31 -4.91 -5.79
N ARG A 297 -18.46 -3.58 -5.66
CA ARG A 297 -18.22 -2.62 -6.74
C ARG A 297 -16.93 -1.85 -6.46
N LEU A 298 -16.03 -1.88 -7.41
CA LEU A 298 -14.85 -1.05 -7.48
C LEU A 298 -15.12 0.05 -8.50
N ILE A 299 -15.06 1.28 -8.05
CA ILE A 299 -15.41 2.46 -8.85
C ILE A 299 -14.13 3.26 -9.09
N PHE A 300 -13.80 3.51 -10.35
CA PHE A 300 -12.65 4.32 -10.76
C PHE A 300 -13.14 5.53 -11.58
N PRO A 301 -12.86 6.77 -11.13
CA PRO A 301 -13.27 7.96 -11.86
C PRO A 301 -12.48 8.11 -13.16
N LEU A 302 -13.18 8.39 -14.27
CA LEU A 302 -12.60 8.79 -15.54
C LEU A 302 -12.39 10.31 -15.49
N GLY A 303 -11.16 10.77 -15.53
CA GLY A 303 -10.86 12.21 -15.61
C GLY A 303 -10.08 12.83 -14.46
N GLN A 304 -9.67 12.08 -13.48
CA GLN A 304 -8.63 12.51 -12.54
C GLN A 304 -7.25 12.10 -13.08
N THR A 305 -6.77 12.85 -14.06
CA THR A 305 -5.34 12.89 -14.36
C THR A 305 -4.63 13.46 -13.14
N GLN A 306 -3.85 12.59 -12.50
CA GLN A 306 -2.81 12.83 -11.50
C GLN A 306 -3.24 13.47 -10.16
N PRO A 307 -2.96 12.83 -9.05
CA PRO A 307 -2.50 13.58 -7.89
C PRO A 307 -1.24 14.33 -8.35
N ALA A 308 -1.25 15.63 -8.20
CA ALA A 308 -0.18 16.54 -8.65
C ALA A 308 1.19 15.97 -8.22
N ALA A 309 1.89 15.36 -9.17
CA ALA A 309 3.32 15.19 -9.04
C ALA A 309 3.88 16.59 -8.84
N HIS A 310 4.52 16.81 -7.72
CA HIS A 310 5.19 18.04 -7.39
C HIS A 310 6.01 18.52 -8.58
N SER A 311 5.43 19.41 -9.38
CA SER A 311 6.20 20.26 -10.27
C SER A 311 6.97 21.20 -9.37
N ASN A 312 8.21 20.82 -9.11
CA ASN A 312 9.24 21.69 -8.56
C ASN A 312 9.22 22.96 -9.42
N PRO A 313 8.79 24.12 -8.91
CA PRO A 313 8.90 25.32 -9.69
C PRO A 313 10.39 25.56 -9.86
N LYS A 314 10.92 25.28 -11.07
CA LYS A 314 12.21 25.79 -11.49
C LYS A 314 12.21 27.27 -11.15
N ARG A 315 12.99 27.66 -10.18
CA ARG A 315 13.33 29.04 -9.90
C ARG A 315 13.89 29.61 -11.20
N SER A 316 13.06 30.27 -11.97
CA SER A 316 13.49 31.26 -12.93
C SER A 316 13.89 32.47 -12.10
N ASN A 317 15.19 32.62 -11.92
CA ASN A 317 15.81 33.80 -11.36
C ASN A 317 15.62 34.91 -12.39
N PRO A 318 14.86 35.98 -12.14
CA PRO A 318 14.94 37.18 -12.99
C PRO A 318 16.20 37.90 -12.56
N GLY A 319 17.24 37.80 -13.41
CA GLY A 319 18.41 38.65 -13.29
C GLY A 319 18.04 40.12 -13.41
N PRO A 320 18.73 41.01 -12.71
CA PRO A 320 18.43 42.44 -12.77
C PRO A 320 18.83 43.02 -14.13
N SER A 321 17.83 43.67 -14.77
CA SER A 321 18.05 44.54 -15.91
C SER A 321 19.01 45.67 -15.52
N ARG A 322 20.19 45.73 -16.14
CA ARG A 322 21.04 46.88 -16.17
C ARG A 322 20.92 47.51 -17.55
N SER A 323 20.37 48.69 -17.58
CA SER A 323 20.41 49.68 -18.63
C SER A 323 21.86 50.06 -18.96
N GLY A 324 22.09 50.34 -20.26
CA GLY A 324 23.33 50.50 -20.92
C GLY A 324 24.28 51.58 -20.44
N ILE A 325 25.49 51.38 -20.86
CA ILE A 325 26.40 52.45 -21.38
C ILE A 325 27.37 51.73 -22.31
N GLU A 326 27.36 52.18 -23.59
CA GLU A 326 28.36 51.88 -24.61
C GLU A 326 29.68 52.50 -24.21
N VAL A 327 30.79 51.78 -24.35
CA VAL A 327 32.11 52.33 -24.66
C VAL A 327 32.83 51.29 -25.50
N GLU A 328 33.08 51.70 -26.76
CA GLU A 328 34.02 51.11 -27.69
C GLU A 328 35.47 51.22 -27.13
N THR A 329 36.27 50.19 -27.28
CA THR A 329 37.63 50.25 -27.70
C THR A 329 38.19 48.91 -28.15
N ASP A 330 38.86 49.03 -29.29
CA ASP A 330 39.63 48.10 -30.11
C ASP A 330 40.69 47.25 -29.36
N SER A 331 40.98 46.15 -29.98
CA SER A 331 42.26 45.61 -30.48
C SER A 331 42.63 44.21 -30.00
N GLU A 332 42.59 43.34 -30.97
CA GLU A 332 43.74 42.57 -31.49
C GLU A 332 44.33 41.42 -30.68
N MET A 333 44.26 40.31 -31.37
CA MET A 333 45.33 39.32 -31.63
C MET A 333 45.71 38.29 -30.58
N SER A 334 45.58 37.06 -30.98
CA SER A 334 46.62 36.08 -31.31
C SER A 334 46.45 34.69 -30.71
N THR A 335 46.17 33.79 -31.60
CA THR A 335 46.76 32.44 -31.83
C THR A 335 47.38 31.66 -30.67
N ALA A 336 46.95 30.40 -30.55
CA ALA A 336 47.67 29.14 -30.80
C ALA A 336 46.97 27.99 -30.07
N LYS A 337 46.42 27.04 -30.78
CA LYS A 337 46.93 25.70 -31.08
C LYS A 337 47.65 24.99 -29.92
N HIS A 338 47.07 23.88 -29.41
CA HIS A 338 47.69 22.57 -29.58
C HIS A 338 46.74 21.43 -29.15
N THR A 339 46.61 20.54 -30.08
CA THR A 339 46.21 19.14 -30.14
C THR A 339 46.98 18.22 -29.20
N LEU A 340 46.34 17.09 -28.97
CA LEU A 340 46.79 15.67 -28.90
C LEU A 340 46.15 15.00 -27.68
N SER A 341 45.25 14.03 -27.85
CA SER A 341 45.39 12.66 -28.32
C SER A 341 45.93 11.67 -27.31
N THR A 342 45.27 10.55 -27.31
CA THR A 342 45.62 9.15 -27.03
C THR A 342 45.20 8.64 -25.65
N GLU A 343 44.21 7.75 -25.63
CA GLU A 343 44.29 6.26 -25.77
C GLU A 343 45.04 5.58 -24.61
N THR A 344 44.46 4.63 -23.91
CA THR A 344 44.65 3.20 -24.10
C THR A 344 44.50 2.40 -22.81
N THR A 345 43.70 1.34 -22.91
CA THR A 345 43.78 -0.05 -22.38
C THR A 345 43.81 -0.35 -20.88
N ALA A 346 42.83 -1.08 -20.42
CA ALA A 346 42.70 -2.52 -20.18
C ALA A 346 43.82 -3.21 -19.34
N GLU A 347 43.43 -3.91 -18.32
CA GLU A 347 43.76 -5.31 -17.98
C GLU A 347 43.35 -5.65 -16.54
N THR A 348 42.43 -6.54 -16.40
CA THR A 348 42.51 -7.91 -15.91
C THR A 348 43.57 -8.19 -14.85
N THR A 349 43.20 -8.65 -13.67
CA THR A 349 43.87 -9.75 -12.99
C THR A 349 42.94 -10.45 -11.99
N ALA A 350 42.65 -11.71 -12.30
CA ALA A 350 42.14 -12.71 -11.39
C ALA A 350 43.30 -13.22 -10.51
N ALA A 351 43.02 -13.52 -9.23
CA ALA A 351 43.89 -14.32 -8.41
C ALA A 351 43.08 -15.23 -7.47
N THR A 352 43.11 -16.49 -7.81
CA THR A 352 42.80 -17.69 -7.03
C THR A 352 43.84 -17.91 -5.94
N ILE A 353 43.42 -18.29 -4.73
CA ILE A 353 44.22 -19.07 -3.76
C ILE A 353 43.22 -19.85 -2.90
N LYS A 354 43.03 -21.15 -3.16
CA LYS A 354 43.63 -22.36 -2.59
C LYS A 354 43.39 -22.61 -1.09
N GLU A 355 42.70 -23.74 -0.91
CA GLU A 355 42.62 -24.65 0.25
C GLU A 355 43.82 -24.69 1.19
N LYS A 356 43.51 -24.85 2.48
CA LYS A 356 44.28 -25.81 3.31
C LYS A 356 43.37 -26.43 4.38
N ARG A 357 43.29 -27.78 4.26
CA ARG A 357 42.84 -28.74 5.30
C ARG A 357 43.88 -28.81 6.43
N HIS A 358 43.41 -29.10 7.61
CA HIS A 358 43.85 -30.06 8.66
C HIS A 358 43.22 -29.57 9.96
N GLY A 359 42.52 -30.30 10.79
CA GLY A 359 42.63 -31.69 11.28
C GLY A 359 42.73 -31.66 12.79
N SER A 360 41.71 -32.01 13.45
CA SER A 360 41.60 -32.80 14.67
C SER A 360 40.15 -32.86 15.11
#